data_cfb7e34412ab90317fb9f451ad1499a1
#
_entry.id   cfb7e34412ab90317fb9f451ad1499a1
#
_cell.length_a   1.000
_cell.length_b   1.000
_cell.length_c   1.000
_cell.angle_alpha   90.00
_cell.angle_beta   90.00
_cell.angle_gamma   90.00
#
_symmetry.space_group_name_H-M   'P 1'
#
loop_
_entity.id
_entity.type
_entity.pdbx_description
1 polymer ?
#
loop_
_entity_poly.entity_id
_entity_poly.type
_entity_poly.pdbx_seq_one_letter_code
_entity_poly.pdbx_strand_id
1 'polypeptide(L)'
;MLAERRRTTGNRLSGGEQQMLAIARALVGGPKILLLDEPLEGLAPIVVENLFAALLAIRDNAGVTMILAEQKVDLALAFAEDALVLERGHIAFRGKAAGLREDQSLQHRLSAIRER
;
A
#
# COMPACT_ATOMS: atom_id res chain seq x y z
N MET A 1 -13.89 -10.47 6.51
CA MET A 1 -13.86 -9.20 7.28
C MET A 1 -15.09 -8.34 7.03
N LEU A 2 -15.28 -7.75 5.86
CA LEU A 2 -16.44 -6.90 5.58
C LEU A 2 -17.78 -7.65 5.51
N ALA A 3 -17.79 -8.89 5.04
CA ALA A 3 -19.01 -9.71 4.94
C ALA A 3 -19.72 -9.89 6.29
N GLU A 4 -18.97 -9.99 7.38
CA GLU A 4 -19.49 -10.10 8.74
C GLU A 4 -20.10 -8.79 9.24
N ARG A 5 -19.71 -7.67 8.65
CA ARG A 5 -20.07 -6.31 9.07
C ARG A 5 -21.04 -5.62 8.11
N ARG A 6 -21.65 -6.34 7.16
CA ARG A 6 -22.47 -5.74 6.09
C ARG A 6 -23.68 -4.94 6.58
N ARG A 7 -24.15 -5.17 7.79
CA ARG A 7 -25.27 -4.43 8.41
C ARG A 7 -24.79 -3.30 9.33
N THR A 8 -23.48 -3.12 9.47
CA THR A 8 -22.90 -2.06 10.30
C THR A 8 -22.76 -0.80 9.47
N THR A 9 -23.15 0.34 10.04
CA THR A 9 -22.93 1.63 9.39
C THR A 9 -21.44 1.93 9.26
N GLY A 10 -21.03 2.58 8.16
CA GLY A 10 -19.60 2.79 7.84
C GLY A 10 -18.82 3.51 8.95
N ASN A 11 -19.45 4.43 9.68
CA ASN A 11 -18.82 5.15 10.79
C ASN A 11 -18.61 4.32 12.06
N ARG A 12 -19.15 3.10 12.11
CA ARG A 12 -19.00 2.15 13.23
C ARG A 12 -17.98 1.05 12.93
N LEU A 13 -17.38 1.07 11.75
CA LEU A 13 -16.33 0.14 11.38
C LEU A 13 -15.01 0.53 12.03
N SER A 14 -14.13 -0.47 12.28
CA SER A 14 -12.75 -0.20 12.69
C SER A 14 -11.98 0.53 11.58
N GLY A 15 -10.82 1.12 11.90
CA GLY A 15 -9.98 1.79 10.91
C GLY A 15 -9.62 0.89 9.72
N GLY A 16 -9.26 -0.36 9.98
CA GLY A 16 -8.95 -1.33 8.93
C GLY A 16 -10.16 -1.72 8.11
N GLU A 17 -11.32 -1.89 8.75
CA GLU A 17 -12.57 -2.16 8.04
C GLU A 17 -13.02 -0.98 7.17
N GLN A 18 -12.86 0.26 7.67
CA GLN A 18 -13.13 1.47 6.88
C GLN A 18 -12.22 1.56 5.66
N GLN A 19 -10.94 1.26 5.83
CA GLN A 19 -9.96 1.24 4.74
C GLN A 19 -10.30 0.17 3.69
N MET A 20 -10.68 -1.02 4.14
CA MET A 20 -11.12 -2.09 3.24
C MET A 20 -12.38 -1.69 2.48
N LEU A 21 -13.33 -1.02 3.13
CA LEU A 21 -14.54 -0.51 2.49
C LEU A 21 -14.21 0.53 1.42
N ALA A 22 -13.29 1.45 1.69
CA ALA A 22 -12.84 2.46 0.73
C ALA A 22 -12.23 1.81 -0.52
N ILE A 23 -11.39 0.79 -0.35
CA ILE A 23 -10.79 0.03 -1.45
C ILE A 23 -11.87 -0.72 -2.24
N ALA A 24 -12.78 -1.39 -1.56
CA ALA A 24 -13.87 -2.12 -2.20
C ALA A 24 -14.77 -1.18 -3.03
N ARG A 25 -15.09 -0.01 -2.52
CA ARG A 25 -15.87 1.01 -3.25
C ARG A 25 -15.17 1.46 -4.52
N ALA A 26 -13.85 1.66 -4.47
CA ALA A 26 -13.07 2.02 -5.64
C ALA A 26 -13.07 0.89 -6.70
N LEU A 27 -12.94 -0.37 -6.25
CA LEU A 27 -12.91 -1.53 -7.14
C LEU A 27 -14.25 -1.80 -7.84
N VAL A 28 -15.37 -1.53 -7.19
CA VAL A 28 -16.71 -1.72 -7.76
C VAL A 28 -16.91 -0.89 -9.04
N GLY A 29 -16.25 0.27 -9.13
CA GLY A 29 -16.28 1.11 -10.33
C GLY A 29 -15.55 0.53 -11.54
N GLY A 30 -14.87 -0.60 -11.41
CA GLY A 30 -14.11 -1.23 -12.50
C GLY A 30 -12.91 -0.41 -12.98
N PRO A 31 -12.06 0.13 -12.09
CA PRO A 31 -10.97 0.99 -12.48
C PRO A 31 -9.88 0.22 -13.24
N LYS A 32 -9.19 0.90 -14.15
CA LYS A 32 -7.97 0.38 -14.77
C LYS A 32 -6.74 0.64 -13.90
N ILE A 33 -6.78 1.72 -13.12
CA ILE A 33 -5.71 2.13 -12.21
C ILE A 33 -6.31 2.40 -10.84
N LEU A 34 -5.71 1.83 -9.80
CA LEU A 34 -6.07 2.06 -8.40
C LEU A 34 -4.90 2.77 -7.70
N LEU A 35 -5.17 3.94 -7.14
CA LEU A 35 -4.19 4.73 -6.39
C LEU A 35 -4.41 4.50 -4.89
N LEU A 36 -3.37 4.06 -4.20
CA LEU A 36 -3.37 3.79 -2.77
C LEU A 36 -2.34 4.69 -2.09
N ASP A 37 -2.80 5.64 -1.30
CA ASP A 37 -1.95 6.59 -0.59
C ASP A 37 -1.91 6.22 0.90
N GLU A 38 -0.77 5.69 1.33
CA GLU A 38 -0.51 5.25 2.71
C GLU A 38 -1.67 4.45 3.34
N PRO A 39 -2.14 3.38 2.66
CA PRO A 39 -3.37 2.67 3.08
C PRO A 39 -3.23 1.95 4.42
N LEU A 40 -2.01 1.74 4.90
CA LEU A 40 -1.72 0.98 6.13
C LEU A 40 -1.38 1.87 7.32
N GLU A 41 -1.35 3.21 7.12
CA GLU A 41 -0.97 4.15 8.17
C GLU A 41 -1.99 4.16 9.32
N GLY A 42 -1.48 4.20 10.54
CA GLY A 42 -2.30 4.32 11.75
C GLY A 42 -3.05 3.06 12.14
N LEU A 43 -2.80 1.93 11.49
CA LEU A 43 -3.45 0.66 11.78
C LEU A 43 -2.60 -0.22 12.70
N ALA A 44 -3.27 -1.04 13.53
CA ALA A 44 -2.61 -2.01 14.39
C ALA A 44 -1.88 -3.07 13.55
N PRO A 45 -0.76 -3.66 14.03
CA PRO A 45 0.05 -4.61 13.26
C PRO A 45 -0.73 -5.79 12.66
N ILE A 46 -1.64 -6.38 13.41
CA ILE A 46 -2.48 -7.49 12.91
C ILE A 46 -3.41 -7.03 11.77
N VAL A 47 -3.92 -5.81 11.85
CA VAL A 47 -4.77 -5.21 10.82
C VAL A 47 -3.95 -4.91 9.57
N VAL A 48 -2.72 -4.42 9.73
CA VAL A 48 -1.77 -4.20 8.63
C VAL A 48 -1.52 -5.50 7.88
N GLU A 49 -1.24 -6.60 8.58
CA GLU A 49 -1.03 -7.91 7.96
C GLU A 49 -2.24 -8.36 7.13
N ASN A 50 -3.43 -8.26 7.71
CA ASN A 50 -4.67 -8.67 7.04
C ASN A 50 -4.97 -7.81 5.81
N LEU A 51 -4.84 -6.49 5.94
CA LEU A 51 -5.09 -5.57 4.84
C LEU A 51 -4.04 -5.72 3.73
N PHE A 52 -2.77 -5.89 4.11
CA PHE A 52 -1.70 -6.11 3.15
C PHE A 52 -1.91 -7.40 2.35
N ALA A 53 -2.31 -8.50 3.01
CA ALA A 53 -2.65 -9.74 2.34
C ALA A 53 -3.80 -9.56 1.34
N ALA A 54 -4.82 -8.77 1.70
CA ALA A 54 -5.91 -8.44 0.79
C ALA A 54 -5.44 -7.61 -0.42
N LEU A 55 -4.55 -6.65 -0.22
CA LEU A 55 -3.97 -5.85 -1.31
C LEU A 55 -3.16 -6.71 -2.27
N LEU A 56 -2.37 -7.66 -1.75
CA LEU A 56 -1.64 -8.62 -2.58
C LEU A 56 -2.58 -9.49 -3.43
N ALA A 57 -3.67 -9.96 -2.84
CA ALA A 57 -4.68 -10.75 -3.54
C ALA A 57 -5.36 -9.94 -4.66
N ILE A 58 -5.67 -8.67 -4.43
CA ILE A 58 -6.22 -7.77 -5.44
C ILE A 58 -5.22 -7.57 -6.57
N ARG A 59 -3.95 -7.31 -6.24
CA ARG A 59 -2.86 -7.16 -7.22
C ARG A 59 -2.78 -8.36 -8.15
N ASP A 60 -2.86 -9.57 -7.59
CA ASP A 60 -2.63 -10.80 -8.33
C ASP A 60 -3.87 -11.26 -9.13
N ASN A 61 -5.07 -10.89 -8.71
CA ASN A 61 -6.31 -11.48 -9.25
C ASN A 61 -7.27 -10.49 -9.94
N ALA A 62 -7.20 -9.19 -9.63
CA ALA A 62 -8.21 -8.25 -10.12
C ALA A 62 -7.89 -7.64 -11.50
N GLY A 63 -6.69 -7.84 -12.04
CA GLY A 63 -6.28 -7.29 -13.34
C GLY A 63 -6.22 -5.75 -13.38
N VAL A 64 -6.11 -5.11 -12.22
CA VAL A 64 -6.02 -3.65 -12.10
C VAL A 64 -4.56 -3.23 -11.89
N THR A 65 -4.13 -2.15 -12.55
CA THR A 65 -2.84 -1.55 -12.27
C THR A 65 -2.91 -0.78 -10.97
N MET A 66 -1.97 -1.04 -10.06
CA MET A 66 -1.97 -0.44 -8.73
C MET A 66 -0.73 0.43 -8.54
N ILE A 67 -0.94 1.61 -7.97
CA ILE A 67 0.14 2.51 -7.54
C ILE A 67 0.00 2.69 -6.04
N LEU A 68 1.02 2.25 -5.31
CA LEU A 68 1.08 2.32 -3.86
C LEU A 68 2.10 3.38 -3.43
N ALA A 69 1.65 4.43 -2.75
CA ALA A 69 2.51 5.36 -2.06
C ALA A 69 2.62 4.92 -0.59
N GLU A 70 3.83 4.59 -0.15
CA GLU A 70 4.06 4.04 1.18
C GLU A 70 5.45 4.45 1.70
N GLN A 71 5.51 4.91 2.95
CA GLN A 71 6.76 5.28 3.60
C GLN A 71 7.52 4.07 4.18
N LYS A 72 6.80 2.99 4.48
CA LYS A 72 7.40 1.74 4.96
C LYS A 72 8.01 1.00 3.77
N VAL A 73 9.30 1.17 3.57
CA VAL A 73 10.04 0.69 2.40
C VAL A 73 9.86 -0.82 2.20
N ASP A 74 9.97 -1.60 3.28
CA ASP A 74 9.85 -3.06 3.21
C ASP A 74 8.49 -3.51 2.65
N LEU A 75 7.41 -2.88 3.10
CA LEU A 75 6.06 -3.18 2.62
C LEU A 75 5.88 -2.78 1.15
N ALA A 76 6.36 -1.59 0.79
CA ALA A 76 6.30 -1.11 -0.59
C ALA A 76 7.04 -2.05 -1.54
N LEU A 77 8.26 -2.47 -1.18
CA LEU A 77 9.07 -3.37 -1.98
C LEU A 77 8.50 -4.79 -2.07
N ALA A 78 7.83 -5.27 -1.02
CA ALA A 78 7.15 -6.56 -1.05
C ALA A 78 5.91 -6.54 -1.95
N PHE A 79 5.29 -5.38 -2.12
CA PHE A 79 4.10 -5.20 -2.95
C PHE A 79 4.43 -4.96 -4.42
N ALA A 80 5.43 -4.11 -4.70
CA ALA A 80 5.68 -3.55 -6.03
C ALA A 80 6.64 -4.39 -6.86
N GLU A 81 6.39 -4.43 -8.16
CA GLU A 81 7.33 -4.94 -9.17
C GLU A 81 8.30 -3.83 -9.59
N ASP A 82 7.78 -2.62 -9.83
CA ASP A 82 8.55 -1.43 -10.14
C ASP A 82 8.48 -0.44 -8.98
N ALA A 83 9.56 0.31 -8.76
CA ALA A 83 9.67 1.28 -7.68
C ALA A 83 10.14 2.64 -8.17
N LEU A 84 9.57 3.67 -7.58
CA LEU A 84 9.96 5.06 -7.76
C LEU A 84 10.16 5.68 -6.38
N VAL A 85 11.32 6.27 -6.16
CA VAL A 85 11.59 6.98 -4.91
C VAL A 85 11.62 8.47 -5.15
N LEU A 86 10.79 9.19 -4.42
CA LEU A 86 10.73 10.65 -4.45
C LEU A 86 11.42 11.23 -3.20
N GLU A 87 12.26 12.19 -3.41
CA GLU A 87 12.94 12.94 -2.36
C GLU A 87 12.89 14.42 -2.68
N ARG A 88 12.28 15.21 -1.82
CA ARG A 88 12.19 16.68 -1.96
C ARG A 88 11.74 17.14 -3.36
N GLY A 89 10.74 16.47 -3.92
CA GLY A 89 10.21 16.79 -5.24
C GLY A 89 11.03 16.27 -6.42
N HIS A 90 12.08 15.50 -6.17
CA HIS A 90 12.91 14.90 -7.20
C HIS A 90 12.88 13.38 -7.16
N ILE A 91 13.11 12.73 -8.30
CA ILE A 91 13.21 11.29 -8.40
C ILE A 91 14.63 10.87 -7.97
N ALA A 92 14.73 10.20 -6.81
CA ALA A 92 15.99 9.67 -6.30
C ALA A 92 16.33 8.27 -6.86
N PHE A 93 15.31 7.49 -7.20
CA PHE A 93 15.46 6.16 -7.79
C PHE A 93 14.27 5.86 -8.69
N ARG A 94 14.53 5.14 -9.77
CA ARG A 94 13.51 4.61 -10.68
C ARG A 94 14.00 3.29 -11.26
N GLY A 95 13.25 2.22 -11.07
CA GLY A 95 13.61 0.91 -11.59
C GLY A 95 12.84 -0.23 -10.93
N LYS A 96 13.37 -1.43 -11.06
CA LYS A 96 12.76 -2.62 -10.45
C LYS A 96 12.90 -2.61 -8.93
N ALA A 97 11.85 -3.01 -8.22
CA ALA A 97 11.87 -3.13 -6.77
C ALA A 97 12.97 -4.10 -6.28
N ALA A 98 13.25 -5.15 -7.04
CA ALA A 98 14.34 -6.08 -6.73
C ALA A 98 15.71 -5.38 -6.66
N GLY A 99 16.00 -4.46 -7.59
CA GLY A 99 17.24 -3.68 -7.58
C GLY A 99 17.35 -2.80 -6.34
N LEU A 100 16.26 -2.17 -5.93
CA LEU A 100 16.24 -1.36 -4.72
C LEU A 100 16.41 -2.20 -3.45
N ARG A 101 15.85 -3.41 -3.41
CA ARG A 101 16.04 -4.36 -2.30
C ARG A 101 17.48 -4.76 -2.10
N GLU A 102 18.25 -4.91 -3.18
CA GLU A 102 19.66 -5.30 -3.16
C GLU A 102 20.59 -4.13 -2.84
N ASP A 103 20.15 -2.90 -3.05
CA ASP A 103 20.94 -1.70 -2.80
C ASP A 103 20.79 -1.23 -1.34
N GLN A 104 21.61 -1.78 -0.45
CA GLN A 104 21.61 -1.45 0.96
C GLN A 104 21.97 0.02 1.23
N SER A 105 22.83 0.60 0.42
CA SER A 105 23.24 2.01 0.59
C SER A 105 22.07 2.94 0.32
N LEU A 106 21.31 2.68 -0.72
CA LEU A 106 20.13 3.46 -1.07
C LEU A 106 19.02 3.28 -0.02
N GLN A 107 18.77 2.04 0.43
CA GLN A 107 17.82 1.78 1.51
C GLN A 107 18.20 2.51 2.80
N HIS A 108 19.47 2.52 3.15
CA HIS A 108 19.97 3.23 4.33
C HIS A 108 19.73 4.74 4.22
N ARG A 109 19.98 5.33 3.06
CA ARG A 109 19.69 6.75 2.79
C ARG A 109 18.20 7.05 2.92
N LEU A 110 17.34 6.19 2.41
CA LEU A 110 15.88 6.34 2.50
C LEU A 110 15.38 6.25 3.94
N SER A 111 15.96 5.35 4.73
CA SER A 111 15.62 5.23 6.15
C SER A 111 16.02 6.47 6.94
N ALA A 112 17.18 7.07 6.64
CA ALA A 112 17.66 8.28 7.28
C ALA A 112 16.77 9.51 6.99
N ILE A 113 16.11 9.55 5.85
CA ILE A 113 15.17 10.62 5.48
C ILE A 113 13.90 10.58 6.36
N ARG A 114 13.48 9.41 6.80
CA ARG A 114 12.31 9.24 7.69
C ARG A 114 12.52 9.84 9.09
N GLU A 115 13.73 9.91 9.55
CA GLU A 115 14.08 10.42 10.89
C GLU A 115 14.21 11.94 10.94
N ARG A 116 14.05 12.63 9.83
CA ARG A 116 14.10 14.07 9.72
C ARG A 116 12.72 14.67 9.47
#